data_c5769013f317a6559423a771a0593c10
#
_entry.id   c5769013f317a6559423a771a0593c10
#
_cell.length_a   1.000
_cell.length_b   1.000
_cell.length_c   1.000
_cell.angle_alpha   90.00
_cell.angle_beta   90.00
_cell.angle_gamma   90.00
#
_symmetry.space_group_name_H-M   'P 1'
#
loop_
_entity.id
_entity.type
_entity.pdbx_description
1 polymer ?
#
loop_
_entity_poly.entity_id
_entity_poly.type
_entity_poly.pdbx_seq_one_letter_code
_entity_poly.pdbx_strand_id
1 'polypeptide(L)'
;MQYWRLALALSAGLWSVAAAHAQPVEYEVLATTGELGPGMPPGWRFTRFDQPFVDELGRVTFLAQFNSGQAVYRTTGIDPQVLVRTGETPPGYEAGDELGSIRSLDHVNRAGDVGLEAWIEFGDSSPTLLGTWTYKDDAGLRGVSFGGLRAPGTTSVMCSGQAHWYEYLMSNAGHVAIYNHLCGTGGNDRQGIWASDENGENLRLVILENRPTEILPNTDVVFFREPQSINSQGTVVFDAFLEGDGITEANDYVYCAWNAQNGYSVVAREGDPVPGFPPTVTYEQIEGVRVNDLGHTMVWATVEGPGISEAWDQVILSDRDGNGLEHVYREGMQAPQQPPGATISYISDVYFNNKSQIAFMSRVAGSSDYFWSEGGPPGLTFVARTGQSVPGFDEPYVLTSFQTYETGGGYGPEPVFTDSGRLVFLGEISTQPTDPTDTRRRYYISDAAGELRDILPPGTQLDVSSVPGSPDIRTVDGKSFRLAGSANDADQVAALAYFTDGSSAVVLVSYADACLADVNGDGNASPADFSAWVAAYNASASGCDQNGDGQCTPADFSAWVINYNNGC
;
A
#
# COMPACT_ATOMS: atom_id res chain seq x y z
N MET A 1 44.69 65.86 -12.88
CA MET A 1 43.32 65.34 -12.63
C MET A 1 43.12 64.15 -13.56
N GLN A 2 43.38 62.95 -13.05
CA GLN A 2 43.21 61.71 -13.81
C GLN A 2 42.02 60.96 -13.22
N TYR A 3 40.99 60.70 -14.03
CA TYR A 3 39.82 59.89 -13.67
C TYR A 3 40.12 58.42 -13.95
N TRP A 4 40.06 57.61 -12.89
CA TRP A 4 40.07 56.15 -13.00
C TRP A 4 38.62 55.66 -13.16
N ARG A 5 38.32 54.97 -14.26
CA ARG A 5 37.08 54.22 -14.42
C ARG A 5 37.31 52.80 -13.97
N LEU A 6 36.59 52.39 -12.90
CA LEU A 6 36.47 51.02 -12.49
C LEU A 6 35.45 50.33 -13.42
N ALA A 7 35.87 49.32 -14.15
CA ALA A 7 34.97 48.41 -14.87
C ALA A 7 34.60 47.24 -13.92
N LEU A 8 33.32 47.18 -13.52
CA LEU A 8 32.74 46.01 -12.88
C LEU A 8 32.50 44.96 -13.98
N ALA A 9 33.23 43.83 -13.94
CA ALA A 9 32.90 42.64 -14.71
C ALA A 9 31.84 41.84 -13.92
N LEU A 10 30.63 41.85 -14.39
CA LEU A 10 29.61 40.90 -13.97
C LEU A 10 29.95 39.54 -14.61
N SER A 11 30.48 38.62 -13.84
CA SER A 11 30.54 37.21 -14.19
C SER A 11 29.12 36.61 -14.00
N ALA A 12 28.39 36.44 -15.10
CA ALA A 12 27.20 35.61 -15.12
C ALA A 12 27.65 34.14 -14.92
N GLY A 13 27.55 33.66 -13.69
CA GLY A 13 27.67 32.24 -13.41
C GLY A 13 26.49 31.51 -14.07
N LEU A 14 26.80 30.82 -15.16
CA LEU A 14 25.93 29.78 -15.69
C LEU A 14 25.88 28.65 -14.65
N TRP A 15 24.82 28.62 -13.86
CA TRP A 15 24.45 27.42 -13.11
C TRP A 15 23.97 26.41 -14.15
N SER A 16 24.83 25.49 -14.56
CA SER A 16 24.37 24.27 -15.20
C SER A 16 23.67 23.45 -14.12
N VAL A 17 22.36 23.46 -14.12
CA VAL A 17 21.58 22.43 -13.45
C VAL A 17 22.02 21.13 -14.13
N ALA A 18 22.79 20.31 -13.44
CA ALA A 18 23.03 18.94 -13.84
C ALA A 18 21.66 18.30 -13.95
N ALA A 19 21.27 17.87 -15.14
CA ALA A 19 20.11 17.05 -15.31
C ALA A 19 20.34 15.78 -14.46
N ALA A 20 19.58 15.63 -13.39
CA ALA A 20 19.51 14.36 -12.70
C ALA A 20 19.18 13.32 -13.77
N HIS A 21 20.03 12.32 -13.92
CA HIS A 21 19.79 11.23 -14.85
C HIS A 21 18.50 10.55 -14.37
N ALA A 22 17.42 10.76 -15.13
CA ALA A 22 16.19 10.03 -14.87
C ALA A 22 16.51 8.54 -14.99
N GLN A 23 16.25 7.80 -13.93
CA GLN A 23 16.44 6.34 -13.93
C GLN A 23 15.63 5.72 -15.06
N PRO A 24 16.17 4.74 -15.78
CA PRO A 24 15.41 4.04 -16.81
C PRO A 24 14.19 3.38 -16.17
N VAL A 25 13.03 3.62 -16.73
CA VAL A 25 11.78 2.95 -16.37
C VAL A 25 11.50 1.94 -17.47
N GLU A 26 11.36 0.68 -17.09
CA GLU A 26 10.98 -0.38 -18.01
C GLU A 26 9.48 -0.67 -17.88
N TYR A 27 8.83 -0.86 -19.02
CA TYR A 27 7.41 -1.17 -19.11
C TYR A 27 7.25 -2.52 -19.83
N GLU A 28 6.68 -3.49 -19.13
CA GLU A 28 6.30 -4.77 -19.70
C GLU A 28 4.78 -4.88 -19.81
N VAL A 29 4.26 -5.02 -21.04
CA VAL A 29 2.83 -5.21 -21.28
C VAL A 29 2.50 -6.68 -21.17
N LEU A 30 1.59 -7.03 -20.25
CA LEU A 30 1.29 -8.42 -19.87
C LEU A 30 -0.01 -8.94 -20.49
N ALA A 31 -0.98 -8.06 -20.69
CA ALA A 31 -2.26 -8.40 -21.31
C ALA A 31 -2.93 -7.14 -21.87
N THR A 32 -3.63 -7.25 -23.01
CA THR A 32 -4.29 -6.10 -23.66
C THR A 32 -5.74 -6.43 -24.00
N THR A 33 -6.65 -5.47 -23.81
CA THR A 33 -8.06 -5.63 -24.22
C THR A 33 -8.16 -5.87 -25.72
N GLY A 34 -9.04 -6.81 -26.11
CA GLY A 34 -9.21 -7.26 -27.49
C GLY A 34 -8.38 -8.51 -27.85
N GLU A 35 -7.35 -8.85 -27.10
CA GLU A 35 -6.58 -10.08 -27.29
C GLU A 35 -7.35 -11.32 -26.81
N LEU A 36 -6.96 -12.49 -27.33
CA LEU A 36 -7.47 -13.77 -26.84
C LEU A 36 -6.89 -14.08 -25.47
N GLY A 37 -7.73 -14.51 -24.52
CA GLY A 37 -7.27 -14.97 -23.21
C GLY A 37 -6.55 -16.31 -23.31
N PRO A 38 -5.27 -16.40 -22.95
CA PRO A 38 -4.56 -17.68 -22.87
C PRO A 38 -5.29 -18.68 -21.96
N GLY A 39 -5.37 -19.94 -22.35
CA GLY A 39 -6.06 -20.99 -21.57
C GLY A 39 -7.59 -20.89 -21.53
N MET A 40 -8.19 -19.92 -22.23
CA MET A 40 -9.63 -19.73 -22.29
C MET A 40 -10.27 -20.45 -23.49
N PRO A 41 -11.59 -20.72 -23.45
CA PRO A 41 -12.31 -21.24 -24.60
C PRO A 41 -12.10 -20.38 -25.85
N PRO A 42 -12.13 -21.00 -27.08
CA PRO A 42 -11.91 -20.26 -28.31
C PRO A 42 -12.86 -19.05 -28.45
N GLY A 43 -12.29 -17.90 -28.80
CA GLY A 43 -13.02 -16.66 -29.03
C GLY A 43 -13.25 -15.79 -27.79
N TRP A 44 -12.83 -16.23 -26.62
CA TRP A 44 -12.85 -15.38 -25.42
C TRP A 44 -11.73 -14.34 -25.52
N ARG A 45 -12.15 -13.06 -25.50
CA ARG A 45 -11.25 -11.92 -25.58
C ARG A 45 -11.35 -11.08 -24.31
N PHE A 46 -10.23 -10.55 -23.88
CA PHE A 46 -10.19 -9.57 -22.79
C PHE A 46 -11.04 -8.35 -23.14
N THR A 47 -11.96 -7.99 -22.26
CA THR A 47 -12.82 -6.80 -22.43
C THR A 47 -12.49 -5.72 -21.40
N ARG A 48 -12.00 -6.13 -20.23
CA ARG A 48 -11.64 -5.25 -19.12
C ARG A 48 -10.69 -5.96 -18.17
N PHE A 49 -9.89 -5.20 -17.47
CA PHE A 49 -9.09 -5.65 -16.34
C PHE A 49 -9.51 -4.88 -15.08
N ASP A 50 -9.48 -5.57 -13.95
CA ASP A 50 -9.57 -4.94 -12.64
C ASP A 50 -8.16 -4.82 -12.04
N GLN A 51 -8.03 -4.34 -10.81
CA GLN A 51 -6.77 -4.04 -10.13
C GLN A 51 -5.74 -5.15 -10.28
N PRO A 52 -4.54 -4.89 -10.83
CA PRO A 52 -3.44 -5.84 -10.83
C PRO A 52 -2.62 -5.72 -9.54
N PHE A 53 -1.99 -6.83 -9.15
CA PHE A 53 -1.09 -6.92 -8.00
C PHE A 53 0.23 -7.54 -8.42
N VAL A 54 1.35 -7.05 -7.90
CA VAL A 54 2.68 -7.66 -8.07
C VAL A 54 3.14 -8.27 -6.75
N ASP A 55 3.69 -9.48 -6.81
CA ASP A 55 4.33 -10.15 -5.66
C ASP A 55 5.86 -9.91 -5.63
N GLU A 56 6.54 -10.42 -4.59
CA GLU A 56 7.99 -10.24 -4.43
C GLU A 56 8.83 -10.97 -5.47
N LEU A 57 8.24 -11.88 -6.24
CA LEU A 57 8.89 -12.55 -7.37
C LEU A 57 8.69 -11.79 -8.70
N GLY A 58 8.01 -10.65 -8.68
CA GLY A 58 7.67 -9.86 -9.86
C GLY A 58 6.53 -10.46 -10.69
N ARG A 59 5.78 -11.43 -10.16
CA ARG A 59 4.63 -12.00 -10.85
C ARG A 59 3.42 -11.11 -10.64
N VAL A 60 2.70 -10.82 -11.72
CA VAL A 60 1.51 -9.96 -11.66
C VAL A 60 0.25 -10.82 -11.71
N THR A 61 -0.60 -10.67 -10.70
CA THR A 61 -1.92 -11.30 -10.62
C THR A 61 -3.01 -10.26 -10.89
N PHE A 62 -3.97 -10.58 -11.75
CA PHE A 62 -5.07 -9.66 -12.11
C PHE A 62 -6.36 -10.40 -12.46
N LEU A 63 -7.49 -9.75 -12.18
CA LEU A 63 -8.81 -10.21 -12.60
C LEU A 63 -9.11 -9.66 -14.00
N ALA A 64 -9.40 -10.56 -14.92
CA ALA A 64 -9.79 -10.24 -16.29
C ALA A 64 -11.27 -10.56 -16.54
N GLN A 65 -11.95 -9.66 -17.23
CA GLN A 65 -13.30 -9.87 -17.75
C GLN A 65 -13.23 -10.20 -19.25
N PHE A 66 -14.11 -11.10 -19.65
CA PHE A 66 -14.25 -11.53 -21.03
C PHE A 66 -15.66 -11.25 -21.55
N ASN A 67 -15.85 -11.46 -22.83
CA ASN A 67 -17.18 -11.44 -23.45
C ASN A 67 -18.15 -12.50 -22.88
N SER A 68 -17.66 -13.51 -22.14
CA SER A 68 -18.48 -14.65 -21.67
C SER A 68 -18.11 -15.14 -20.27
N GLY A 69 -17.42 -14.35 -19.45
CA GLY A 69 -17.04 -14.73 -18.07
C GLY A 69 -15.85 -13.95 -17.56
N GLN A 70 -15.24 -14.47 -16.48
CA GLN A 70 -14.12 -13.86 -15.79
C GLN A 70 -13.04 -14.89 -15.46
N ALA A 71 -11.80 -14.44 -15.32
CA ALA A 71 -10.73 -15.28 -14.79
C ALA A 71 -9.69 -14.46 -14.04
N VAL A 72 -9.09 -15.06 -13.03
CA VAL A 72 -7.89 -14.55 -12.36
C VAL A 72 -6.69 -15.14 -13.08
N TYR A 73 -5.80 -14.28 -13.51
CA TYR A 73 -4.54 -14.61 -14.15
C TYR A 73 -3.36 -14.30 -13.27
N ARG A 74 -2.28 -15.06 -13.46
CA ARG A 74 -0.95 -14.73 -12.98
C ARG A 74 0.05 -14.81 -14.12
N THR A 75 0.93 -13.85 -14.19
CA THR A 75 2.06 -13.89 -15.13
C THR A 75 3.22 -14.67 -14.53
N THR A 76 3.84 -15.48 -15.34
CA THR A 76 5.14 -16.13 -15.06
C THR A 76 6.09 -15.80 -16.21
N GLY A 77 6.46 -14.52 -16.34
CA GLY A 77 7.04 -13.96 -17.56
C GLY A 77 5.96 -13.44 -18.50
N ILE A 78 6.16 -13.60 -19.82
CA ILE A 78 5.26 -13.08 -20.87
C ILE A 78 3.97 -13.88 -21.08
N ASP A 79 3.82 -15.05 -20.44
CA ASP A 79 2.66 -15.92 -20.67
C ASP A 79 1.75 -15.96 -19.42
N PRO A 80 0.63 -15.22 -19.41
CA PRO A 80 -0.34 -15.27 -18.32
C PRO A 80 -0.97 -16.66 -18.18
N GLN A 81 -1.00 -17.19 -16.96
CA GLN A 81 -1.65 -18.45 -16.61
C GLN A 81 -2.96 -18.20 -15.88
N VAL A 82 -3.99 -19.00 -16.18
CA VAL A 82 -5.27 -18.98 -15.48
C VAL A 82 -5.08 -19.67 -14.13
N LEU A 83 -5.40 -18.97 -13.05
CA LEU A 83 -5.48 -19.54 -11.70
C LEU A 83 -6.88 -20.05 -11.38
N VAL A 84 -7.88 -19.24 -11.69
CA VAL A 84 -9.30 -19.47 -11.39
C VAL A 84 -10.14 -18.87 -12.50
N ARG A 85 -11.22 -19.54 -12.91
CA ARG A 85 -12.19 -18.95 -13.85
C ARG A 85 -13.63 -19.31 -13.49
N THR A 86 -14.56 -18.49 -13.96
CA THR A 86 -15.99 -18.76 -13.90
C THR A 86 -16.38 -19.97 -14.72
N GLY A 87 -17.39 -20.74 -14.28
CA GLY A 87 -17.86 -21.98 -14.90
C GLY A 87 -17.01 -23.21 -14.56
N GLU A 88 -16.05 -23.12 -13.65
CA GLU A 88 -15.33 -24.28 -13.12
C GLU A 88 -15.96 -24.75 -11.82
N THR A 89 -16.02 -26.06 -11.61
CA THR A 89 -16.43 -26.64 -10.32
C THR A 89 -15.32 -26.41 -9.29
N PRO A 90 -15.59 -25.64 -8.21
CA PRO A 90 -14.58 -25.39 -7.20
C PRO A 90 -14.30 -26.64 -6.35
N PRO A 91 -13.09 -26.76 -5.77
CA PRO A 91 -12.73 -27.90 -4.93
C PRO A 91 -13.70 -28.09 -3.77
N GLY A 92 -14.12 -29.35 -3.53
CA GLY A 92 -15.05 -29.71 -2.45
C GLY A 92 -16.53 -29.57 -2.78
N TYR A 93 -16.89 -29.18 -4.01
CA TYR A 93 -18.26 -29.05 -4.51
C TYR A 93 -18.64 -30.18 -5.45
N GLU A 94 -19.94 -30.38 -5.70
CA GLU A 94 -20.45 -31.44 -6.56
C GLU A 94 -20.35 -31.07 -8.05
N ALA A 95 -20.32 -32.08 -8.92
CA ALA A 95 -20.35 -31.84 -10.36
C ALA A 95 -21.64 -31.12 -10.76
N GLY A 96 -21.50 -29.95 -11.37
CA GLY A 96 -22.60 -29.06 -11.74
C GLY A 96 -22.70 -27.81 -10.87
N ASP A 97 -22.01 -27.78 -9.74
CA ASP A 97 -21.78 -26.53 -9.00
C ASP A 97 -20.63 -25.79 -9.65
N GLU A 98 -20.79 -24.51 -9.90
CA GLU A 98 -19.81 -23.72 -10.65
C GLU A 98 -19.48 -22.43 -9.93
N LEU A 99 -18.25 -21.96 -10.10
CA LEU A 99 -17.92 -20.57 -9.80
C LEU A 99 -18.69 -19.66 -10.76
N GLY A 100 -19.61 -18.90 -10.23
CA GLY A 100 -20.39 -17.91 -10.96
C GLY A 100 -19.55 -16.67 -11.28
N SER A 101 -19.93 -15.49 -10.79
CA SER A 101 -19.10 -14.30 -10.97
C SER A 101 -18.05 -14.18 -9.88
N ILE A 102 -16.83 -13.81 -10.27
CA ILE A 102 -15.77 -13.35 -9.37
C ILE A 102 -16.08 -11.88 -9.08
N ARG A 103 -16.37 -11.58 -7.80
CA ARG A 103 -16.77 -10.25 -7.37
C ARG A 103 -15.57 -9.30 -7.30
N SER A 104 -14.50 -9.79 -6.70
CA SER A 104 -13.28 -9.02 -6.47
C SER A 104 -12.06 -9.94 -6.38
N LEU A 105 -10.92 -9.37 -6.73
CA LEU A 105 -9.59 -9.83 -6.36
C LEU A 105 -9.16 -8.87 -5.24
N ASP A 106 -9.21 -9.34 -3.98
CA ASP A 106 -9.11 -8.44 -2.83
C ASP A 106 -7.66 -8.27 -2.37
N HIS A 107 -6.87 -9.34 -2.50
CA HIS A 107 -5.53 -9.33 -1.96
C HIS A 107 -4.60 -10.28 -2.72
N VAL A 108 -3.35 -9.88 -2.87
CA VAL A 108 -2.23 -10.76 -3.24
C VAL A 108 -1.10 -10.45 -2.29
N ASN A 109 -0.67 -11.45 -1.51
CA ASN A 109 0.41 -11.28 -0.56
C ASN A 109 1.79 -11.34 -1.27
N ARG A 110 2.85 -11.09 -0.52
CA ARG A 110 4.23 -11.11 -1.05
C ARG A 110 4.66 -12.46 -1.63
N ALA A 111 4.13 -13.56 -1.10
CA ALA A 111 4.38 -14.90 -1.62
C ALA A 111 3.59 -15.20 -2.91
N GLY A 112 2.63 -14.35 -3.26
CA GLY A 112 1.73 -14.52 -4.39
C GLY A 112 0.47 -15.32 -4.05
N ASP A 113 0.18 -15.61 -2.78
CA ASP A 113 -1.12 -16.18 -2.43
C ASP A 113 -2.22 -15.15 -2.74
N VAL A 114 -3.35 -15.63 -3.23
CA VAL A 114 -4.44 -14.79 -3.72
C VAL A 114 -5.66 -14.93 -2.85
N GLY A 115 -6.24 -13.80 -2.45
CA GLY A 115 -7.55 -13.70 -1.82
C GLY A 115 -8.58 -13.15 -2.79
N LEU A 116 -9.72 -13.80 -2.89
CA LEU A 116 -10.79 -13.38 -3.77
C LEU A 116 -12.19 -13.68 -3.21
N GLU A 117 -13.18 -12.92 -3.67
CA GLU A 117 -14.59 -13.21 -3.47
C GLU A 117 -15.24 -13.70 -4.76
N ALA A 118 -16.00 -14.79 -4.67
CA ALA A 118 -16.74 -15.32 -5.80
C ALA A 118 -18.07 -15.96 -5.37
N TRP A 119 -19.05 -15.87 -6.25
CA TRP A 119 -20.32 -16.56 -6.10
C TRP A 119 -20.20 -18.02 -6.52
N ILE A 120 -20.95 -18.89 -5.84
CA ILE A 120 -21.19 -20.28 -6.26
C ILE A 120 -22.60 -20.38 -6.81
N GLU A 121 -22.75 -20.95 -7.98
CA GLU A 121 -23.98 -21.33 -8.61
C GLU A 121 -24.15 -22.84 -8.48
N PHE A 122 -25.27 -23.29 -7.89
CA PHE A 122 -25.53 -24.70 -7.67
C PHE A 122 -26.29 -25.31 -8.84
N GLY A 123 -25.89 -26.49 -9.27
CA GLY A 123 -26.51 -27.22 -10.37
C GLY A 123 -27.97 -27.64 -10.11
N ASP A 124 -28.38 -27.68 -8.84
CA ASP A 124 -29.76 -28.01 -8.43
C ASP A 124 -30.71 -26.81 -8.34
N SER A 125 -30.27 -25.63 -8.78
CA SER A 125 -31.01 -24.36 -8.67
C SER A 125 -31.18 -23.85 -7.23
N SER A 126 -30.36 -24.29 -6.29
CA SER A 126 -30.24 -23.70 -4.96
C SER A 126 -29.81 -22.22 -5.05
N PRO A 127 -30.10 -21.39 -4.04
CA PRO A 127 -29.65 -20.00 -4.02
C PRO A 127 -28.12 -19.90 -4.13
N THR A 128 -27.63 -18.98 -4.95
CA THR A 128 -26.21 -18.65 -5.03
C THR A 128 -25.65 -18.22 -3.68
N LEU A 129 -24.43 -18.65 -3.36
CA LEU A 129 -23.73 -18.26 -2.15
C LEU A 129 -22.48 -17.46 -2.50
N LEU A 130 -22.24 -16.36 -1.81
CA LEU A 130 -20.97 -15.66 -1.84
C LEU A 130 -19.98 -16.34 -0.91
N GLY A 131 -18.78 -16.60 -1.41
CA GLY A 131 -17.69 -17.17 -0.64
C GLY A 131 -16.41 -16.36 -0.75
N THR A 132 -15.64 -16.39 0.32
CA THR A 132 -14.25 -15.93 0.37
C THR A 132 -13.33 -17.12 0.09
N TRP A 133 -12.37 -16.93 -0.78
CA TRP A 133 -11.48 -17.97 -1.28
C TRP A 133 -10.02 -17.56 -1.18
N THR A 134 -9.15 -18.54 -1.00
CA THR A 134 -7.70 -18.38 -1.19
C THR A 134 -7.21 -19.28 -2.32
N TYR A 135 -6.22 -18.82 -3.06
CA TYR A 135 -5.47 -19.64 -4.01
C TYR A 135 -3.99 -19.62 -3.63
N LYS A 136 -3.39 -20.80 -3.55
CA LYS A 136 -1.94 -21.00 -3.32
C LYS A 136 -1.37 -21.90 -4.39
N ASP A 137 -0.13 -21.66 -4.83
CA ASP A 137 0.50 -22.41 -5.92
C ASP A 137 0.61 -23.91 -5.65
N ASP A 138 0.85 -24.30 -4.40
CA ASP A 138 1.00 -25.69 -3.96
C ASP A 138 -0.31 -26.39 -3.60
N ALA A 139 -1.37 -25.62 -3.34
CA ALA A 139 -2.62 -26.11 -2.80
C ALA A 139 -3.85 -25.85 -3.70
N GLY A 140 -3.72 -24.97 -4.69
CA GLY A 140 -4.82 -24.52 -5.54
C GLY A 140 -5.86 -23.67 -4.82
N LEU A 141 -7.06 -23.59 -5.39
CA LEU A 141 -8.18 -22.83 -4.84
C LEU A 141 -8.79 -23.54 -3.64
N ARG A 142 -9.04 -22.79 -2.56
CA ARG A 142 -9.68 -23.25 -1.32
C ARG A 142 -10.71 -22.26 -0.82
N GLY A 143 -11.81 -22.75 -0.29
CA GLY A 143 -12.82 -21.92 0.34
C GLY A 143 -12.47 -21.63 1.80
N VAL A 144 -12.54 -20.36 2.19
CA VAL A 144 -12.28 -19.90 3.56
C VAL A 144 -13.58 -19.75 4.33
N SER A 145 -14.55 -19.05 3.75
CA SER A 145 -15.83 -18.72 4.38
C SER A 145 -16.93 -18.65 3.34
N PHE A 146 -18.12 -19.11 3.71
CA PHE A 146 -19.30 -19.10 2.84
C PHE A 146 -20.54 -18.63 3.60
N GLY A 147 -21.33 -17.81 2.95
CA GLY A 147 -22.66 -17.48 3.40
C GLY A 147 -23.53 -18.74 3.57
N GLY A 148 -24.36 -18.76 4.60
CA GLY A 148 -25.25 -19.89 4.90
C GLY A 148 -24.58 -21.06 5.64
N LEU A 149 -23.25 -21.12 5.73
CA LEU A 149 -22.54 -22.12 6.53
C LEU A 149 -22.43 -21.70 8.00
N ARG A 150 -22.33 -22.70 8.87
CA ARG A 150 -22.16 -22.46 10.30
C ARG A 150 -20.86 -21.72 10.57
N ALA A 151 -20.96 -20.60 11.27
CA ALA A 151 -19.81 -19.83 11.69
C ALA A 151 -19.06 -20.56 12.82
N PRO A 152 -17.75 -20.84 12.68
CA PRO A 152 -16.98 -21.51 13.70
C PRO A 152 -17.06 -20.80 15.06
N GLY A 153 -17.14 -21.59 16.15
CA GLY A 153 -17.28 -21.06 17.52
C GLY A 153 -18.68 -20.53 17.87
N THR A 154 -19.65 -20.62 16.96
CA THR A 154 -21.02 -20.14 17.16
C THR A 154 -22.08 -21.21 16.84
N THR A 155 -23.36 -20.93 17.14
CA THR A 155 -24.51 -21.73 16.70
C THR A 155 -25.23 -21.14 15.48
N SER A 156 -24.77 -19.98 15.01
CA SER A 156 -25.36 -19.22 13.90
C SER A 156 -24.65 -19.52 12.58
N VAL A 157 -25.21 -19.04 11.48
CA VAL A 157 -24.62 -19.13 10.15
C VAL A 157 -24.08 -17.77 9.72
N MET A 158 -23.04 -17.77 8.89
CA MET A 158 -22.55 -16.56 8.25
C MET A 158 -23.58 -16.06 7.25
N CYS A 159 -23.76 -14.75 7.14
CA CYS A 159 -24.69 -14.17 6.18
C CYS A 159 -24.17 -14.35 4.75
N SER A 160 -25.11 -14.65 3.83
CA SER A 160 -24.83 -14.65 2.39
C SER A 160 -25.42 -13.38 1.76
N GLY A 161 -24.60 -12.59 1.10
CA GLY A 161 -25.07 -11.67 0.05
C GLY A 161 -25.86 -10.42 0.48
N GLN A 162 -25.83 -10.00 1.74
CA GLN A 162 -26.25 -8.64 2.08
C GLN A 162 -25.05 -7.70 1.93
N ALA A 163 -25.30 -6.52 1.38
CA ALA A 163 -24.31 -5.52 0.94
C ALA A 163 -23.50 -4.91 2.11
N HIS A 164 -22.85 -5.75 2.88
CA HIS A 164 -21.85 -5.32 3.84
C HIS A 164 -20.49 -5.73 3.30
N TRP A 165 -19.63 -4.77 3.23
CA TRP A 165 -18.25 -4.84 2.79
C TRP A 165 -17.53 -5.85 3.69
N TYR A 166 -17.23 -7.03 3.17
CA TYR A 166 -16.39 -7.98 3.90
C TYR A 166 -14.97 -7.48 3.82
N GLU A 167 -14.39 -7.11 4.95
CA GLU A 167 -12.95 -6.91 4.98
C GLU A 167 -12.26 -8.25 5.12
N TYR A 168 -11.42 -8.50 4.18
CA TYR A 168 -10.58 -9.66 4.05
C TYR A 168 -9.13 -9.19 4.13
N LEU A 169 -8.41 -9.64 5.15
CA LEU A 169 -6.98 -9.40 5.28
C LEU A 169 -6.23 -10.71 5.13
N MET A 170 -5.10 -10.68 4.45
CA MET A 170 -4.21 -11.83 4.31
C MET A 170 -2.78 -11.43 4.63
N SER A 171 -2.14 -12.17 5.52
CA SER A 171 -0.73 -11.98 5.86
C SER A 171 0.20 -12.54 4.79
N ASN A 172 1.49 -12.18 4.86
CA ASN A 172 2.51 -12.72 3.96
C ASN A 172 2.78 -14.22 4.16
N ALA A 173 2.38 -14.81 5.30
CA ALA A 173 2.42 -16.25 5.53
C ALA A 173 1.12 -16.98 5.10
N GLY A 174 0.09 -16.22 4.66
CA GLY A 174 -1.18 -16.79 4.20
C GLY A 174 -2.24 -16.98 5.28
N HIS A 175 -2.03 -16.47 6.50
CA HIS A 175 -3.11 -16.32 7.48
C HIS A 175 -4.16 -15.34 6.96
N VAL A 176 -5.43 -15.63 7.23
CA VAL A 176 -6.56 -14.82 6.80
C VAL A 176 -7.32 -14.33 8.01
N ALA A 177 -7.70 -13.05 8.03
CA ALA A 177 -8.70 -12.50 8.93
C ALA A 177 -9.92 -12.04 8.13
N ILE A 178 -11.10 -12.44 8.55
CA ILE A 178 -12.36 -12.05 7.93
C ILE A 178 -13.29 -11.42 8.96
N TYR A 179 -13.95 -10.36 8.57
CA TYR A 179 -15.09 -9.78 9.27
C TYR A 179 -16.38 -10.22 8.60
N ASN A 180 -17.35 -10.70 9.36
CA ASN A 180 -18.62 -11.14 8.79
C ASN A 180 -19.78 -10.96 9.77
N HIS A 181 -20.98 -10.93 9.23
CA HIS A 181 -22.24 -10.90 9.98
C HIS A 181 -22.81 -12.31 10.16
N LEU A 182 -23.53 -12.52 11.26
CA LEU A 182 -24.26 -13.75 11.56
C LEU A 182 -25.73 -13.57 11.28
N CYS A 183 -26.30 -14.44 10.45
CA CYS A 183 -27.71 -14.47 10.11
C CYS A 183 -28.52 -15.45 10.97
N GLY A 184 -29.85 -15.24 11.04
CA GLY A 184 -30.74 -16.16 11.72
C GLY A 184 -30.79 -16.02 13.24
N THR A 185 -30.26 -14.93 13.80
CA THR A 185 -30.19 -14.69 15.25
C THR A 185 -31.44 -14.03 15.86
N GLY A 186 -32.54 -13.94 15.09
CA GLY A 186 -33.83 -13.43 15.64
C GLY A 186 -33.92 -11.90 15.73
N GLY A 187 -33.19 -11.16 14.87
CA GLY A 187 -33.34 -9.70 14.71
C GLY A 187 -32.18 -8.86 15.25
N ASN A 188 -31.20 -9.48 15.87
CA ASN A 188 -29.93 -8.84 16.18
C ASN A 188 -28.83 -9.56 15.38
N ASP A 189 -28.57 -9.08 14.16
CA ASP A 189 -27.42 -9.54 13.39
C ASP A 189 -26.17 -9.19 14.19
N ARG A 190 -25.40 -10.22 14.55
CA ARG A 190 -24.15 -10.05 15.29
C ARG A 190 -23.00 -10.04 14.30
N GLN A 191 -22.02 -9.26 14.61
CA GLN A 191 -20.78 -9.19 13.86
C GLN A 191 -19.72 -10.04 14.55
N GLY A 192 -18.80 -10.60 13.76
CA GLY A 192 -17.66 -11.37 14.26
C GLY A 192 -16.43 -11.20 13.39
N ILE A 193 -15.27 -11.38 14.01
CA ILE A 193 -13.99 -11.54 13.34
C ILE A 193 -13.55 -12.99 13.51
N TRP A 194 -13.11 -13.61 12.42
CA TRP A 194 -12.51 -14.95 12.41
C TRP A 194 -11.11 -14.87 11.80
N ALA A 195 -10.22 -15.73 12.27
CA ALA A 195 -8.88 -15.88 11.72
C ALA A 195 -8.56 -17.34 11.41
N SER A 196 -7.84 -17.57 10.32
CA SER A 196 -7.38 -18.89 9.87
C SER A 196 -5.95 -19.20 10.36
N ASP A 197 -5.51 -20.44 10.11
CA ASP A 197 -4.09 -20.77 10.12
C ASP A 197 -3.38 -20.26 8.83
N GLU A 198 -2.08 -20.53 8.72
CA GLU A 198 -1.24 -20.13 7.58
C GLU A 198 -1.67 -20.74 6.23
N ASN A 199 -2.53 -21.76 6.25
CA ASN A 199 -3.06 -22.37 5.03
C ASN A 199 -4.40 -21.76 4.59
N GLY A 200 -4.92 -20.78 5.30
CA GLY A 200 -6.27 -20.25 5.10
C GLY A 200 -7.36 -21.20 5.62
N GLU A 201 -6.98 -22.22 6.41
CA GLU A 201 -7.87 -23.24 6.97
C GLU A 201 -8.08 -23.03 8.48
N ASN A 202 -8.87 -23.92 9.10
CA ASN A 202 -9.09 -23.94 10.55
C ASN A 202 -9.54 -22.60 11.14
N LEU A 203 -10.50 -21.98 10.48
CA LEU A 203 -11.06 -20.69 10.86
C LEU A 203 -11.54 -20.72 12.32
N ARG A 204 -11.05 -19.79 13.15
CA ARG A 204 -11.36 -19.64 14.56
C ARG A 204 -12.01 -18.31 14.83
N LEU A 205 -13.00 -18.30 15.71
CA LEU A 205 -13.58 -17.06 16.20
C LEU A 205 -12.54 -16.27 16.99
N VAL A 206 -12.29 -15.05 16.54
CA VAL A 206 -11.47 -14.06 17.26
C VAL A 206 -12.35 -13.30 18.25
N ILE A 207 -13.42 -12.65 17.78
CA ILE A 207 -14.28 -11.83 18.61
C ILE A 207 -15.73 -11.90 18.07
N LEU A 208 -16.71 -11.75 18.95
CA LEU A 208 -18.12 -11.69 18.60
C LEU A 208 -18.83 -10.60 19.40
N GLU A 209 -19.60 -9.78 18.70
CA GLU A 209 -20.42 -8.71 19.27
C GLU A 209 -21.42 -9.23 20.32
N ASN A 210 -21.65 -8.45 21.37
CA ASN A 210 -22.56 -8.74 22.48
C ASN A 210 -22.23 -10.08 23.18
N ARG A 211 -20.95 -10.33 23.45
CA ARG A 211 -20.46 -11.53 24.13
C ARG A 211 -19.37 -11.20 25.16
N PRO A 212 -19.33 -12.01 26.24
CA PRO A 212 -18.18 -11.97 27.14
C PRO A 212 -16.87 -12.14 26.40
N THR A 213 -15.88 -11.35 26.82
CA THR A 213 -14.55 -11.38 26.23
C THR A 213 -13.48 -11.67 27.29
N GLU A 214 -12.33 -12.17 26.83
CA GLU A 214 -11.13 -12.34 27.66
C GLU A 214 -10.17 -11.14 27.54
N ILE A 215 -10.56 -10.06 26.80
CA ILE A 215 -9.76 -8.83 26.66
C ILE A 215 -9.49 -8.23 28.03
N LEU A 216 -10.56 -8.00 28.81
CA LEU A 216 -10.47 -7.58 30.20
C LEU A 216 -11.41 -8.43 31.08
N PRO A 217 -11.08 -8.62 32.36
CA PRO A 217 -11.94 -9.41 33.27
C PRO A 217 -13.33 -8.82 33.43
N ASN A 218 -14.37 -9.67 33.36
CA ASN A 218 -15.79 -9.31 33.54
C ASN A 218 -16.27 -8.21 32.59
N THR A 219 -15.83 -8.24 31.33
CA THR A 219 -16.30 -7.34 30.30
C THR A 219 -16.97 -8.08 29.15
N ASP A 220 -17.91 -7.41 28.51
CA ASP A 220 -18.54 -7.80 27.27
C ASP A 220 -18.12 -6.87 26.14
N VAL A 221 -18.06 -7.38 24.91
CA VAL A 221 -17.86 -6.56 23.71
C VAL A 221 -19.22 -6.04 23.25
N VAL A 222 -19.35 -4.74 23.15
CA VAL A 222 -20.57 -4.08 22.65
C VAL A 222 -20.53 -3.94 21.15
N PHE A 223 -19.40 -3.49 20.62
CA PHE A 223 -19.18 -3.19 19.22
C PHE A 223 -17.68 -3.27 18.88
N PHE A 224 -17.36 -3.52 17.63
CA PHE A 224 -16.00 -3.44 17.06
C PHE A 224 -16.12 -3.18 15.56
N ARG A 225 -15.01 -2.71 14.98
CA ARG A 225 -14.90 -2.52 13.53
C ARG A 225 -14.13 -3.68 12.89
N GLU A 226 -13.89 -3.56 11.60
CA GLU A 226 -13.11 -4.50 10.82
C GLU A 226 -11.67 -4.64 11.36
N PRO A 227 -11.02 -5.80 11.14
CA PRO A 227 -9.64 -5.97 11.54
C PRO A 227 -8.72 -4.99 10.79
N GLN A 228 -7.81 -4.36 11.51
CA GLN A 228 -6.94 -3.31 10.98
C GLN A 228 -5.66 -3.83 10.35
N SER A 229 -5.13 -4.93 10.84
CA SER A 229 -3.95 -5.60 10.27
C SER A 229 -3.84 -7.04 10.73
N ILE A 230 -3.11 -7.85 9.95
CA ILE A 230 -2.71 -9.22 10.28
C ILE A 230 -1.27 -9.42 9.84
N ASN A 231 -0.46 -10.08 10.68
CA ASN A 231 0.94 -10.36 10.35
C ASN A 231 1.22 -11.84 10.07
N SER A 232 2.44 -12.15 9.68
CA SER A 232 2.89 -13.51 9.35
C SER A 232 2.89 -14.51 10.52
N GLN A 233 2.72 -14.05 11.77
CA GLN A 233 2.49 -14.91 12.92
C GLN A 233 1.00 -15.18 13.18
N GLY A 234 0.11 -14.67 12.33
CA GLY A 234 -1.34 -14.77 12.51
C GLY A 234 -1.89 -13.89 13.65
N THR A 235 -1.16 -12.84 14.02
CA THR A 235 -1.64 -11.84 14.98
C THR A 235 -2.58 -10.87 14.27
N VAL A 236 -3.83 -10.82 14.71
CA VAL A 236 -4.88 -9.93 14.19
C VAL A 236 -5.03 -8.74 15.14
N VAL A 237 -4.98 -7.53 14.59
CA VAL A 237 -5.24 -6.28 15.34
C VAL A 237 -6.61 -5.75 14.96
N PHE A 238 -7.38 -5.38 15.97
CA PHE A 238 -8.73 -4.82 15.83
C PHE A 238 -9.05 -3.90 17.01
N ASP A 239 -10.06 -3.05 16.86
CA ASP A 239 -10.60 -2.23 17.93
C ASP A 239 -11.85 -2.85 18.52
N ALA A 240 -12.21 -2.45 19.76
CA ALA A 240 -13.45 -2.85 20.39
C ALA A 240 -13.94 -1.81 21.40
N PHE A 241 -15.25 -1.72 21.53
CA PHE A 241 -15.93 -1.04 22.64
C PHE A 241 -16.39 -2.08 23.66
N LEU A 242 -16.06 -1.82 24.91
CA LEU A 242 -16.30 -2.74 26.02
C LEU A 242 -17.35 -2.16 26.97
N GLU A 243 -18.10 -3.04 27.65
CA GLU A 243 -18.92 -2.71 28.80
C GLU A 243 -18.66 -3.70 29.94
N GLY A 244 -18.94 -3.34 31.18
CA GLY A 244 -18.74 -4.22 32.33
C GLY A 244 -18.15 -3.54 33.55
N ASP A 245 -17.58 -4.34 34.43
CA ASP A 245 -17.04 -3.86 35.70
C ASP A 245 -15.85 -2.89 35.50
N GLY A 246 -16.02 -1.64 35.96
CA GLY A 246 -14.99 -0.62 35.89
C GLY A 246 -14.83 0.04 34.52
N ILE A 247 -15.69 -0.26 33.56
CA ILE A 247 -15.75 0.40 32.26
C ILE A 247 -16.65 1.62 32.33
N THR A 248 -16.20 2.71 31.71
CA THR A 248 -16.90 4.00 31.59
C THR A 248 -16.62 4.58 30.21
N GLU A 249 -17.37 5.58 29.75
CA GLU A 249 -17.13 6.29 28.49
C GLU A 249 -15.69 6.85 28.30
N ALA A 250 -14.90 6.96 29.35
CA ALA A 250 -13.53 7.44 29.30
C ALA A 250 -12.47 6.32 29.16
N ASN A 251 -12.90 5.06 29.10
CA ASN A 251 -12.01 3.91 29.02
C ASN A 251 -12.64 2.68 28.37
N ASP A 252 -13.69 2.85 27.60
CA ASP A 252 -14.41 1.75 26.95
C ASP A 252 -13.85 1.36 25.58
N TYR A 253 -13.04 2.20 24.96
CA TYR A 253 -12.45 1.96 23.68
C TYR A 253 -11.04 1.39 23.79
N VAL A 254 -10.80 0.26 23.12
CA VAL A 254 -9.55 -0.49 23.22
C VAL A 254 -9.12 -1.02 21.86
N TYR A 255 -7.82 -0.96 21.58
CA TYR A 255 -7.19 -1.73 20.52
C TYR A 255 -6.54 -2.99 21.09
N CYS A 256 -6.85 -4.10 20.47
CA CYS A 256 -6.40 -5.43 20.86
C CYS A 256 -5.60 -6.09 19.75
N ALA A 257 -4.63 -6.89 20.14
CA ALA A 257 -4.03 -7.91 19.30
C ALA A 257 -4.50 -9.29 19.79
N TRP A 258 -4.91 -10.14 18.87
CA TRP A 258 -5.26 -11.52 19.13
C TRP A 258 -4.37 -12.47 18.34
N ASN A 259 -3.93 -13.54 18.98
CA ASN A 259 -3.19 -14.60 18.34
C ASN A 259 -3.70 -15.96 18.84
N ALA A 260 -3.82 -16.95 17.95
CA ALA A 260 -4.37 -18.26 18.29
C ALA A 260 -3.59 -19.03 19.37
N GLN A 261 -2.34 -18.67 19.62
CA GLN A 261 -1.46 -19.30 20.60
C GLN A 261 -1.48 -18.58 21.95
N ASN A 262 -1.60 -17.24 21.92
CA ASN A 262 -1.42 -16.39 23.09
C ASN A 262 -2.73 -15.76 23.59
N GLY A 263 -3.84 -15.84 22.82
CA GLY A 263 -5.09 -15.16 23.11
C GLY A 263 -5.00 -13.66 22.87
N TYR A 264 -5.71 -12.87 23.70
CA TYR A 264 -5.76 -11.41 23.58
C TYR A 264 -4.63 -10.72 24.33
N SER A 265 -4.21 -9.58 23.79
CA SER A 265 -3.40 -8.58 24.48
C SER A 265 -3.95 -7.19 24.16
N VAL A 266 -4.05 -6.33 25.17
CA VAL A 266 -4.38 -4.92 25.00
C VAL A 266 -3.13 -4.20 24.47
N VAL A 267 -3.28 -3.52 23.34
CA VAL A 267 -2.20 -2.72 22.73
C VAL A 267 -2.26 -1.28 23.25
N ALA A 268 -3.43 -0.69 23.21
CA ALA A 268 -3.70 0.65 23.71
C ALA A 268 -5.17 0.74 24.15
N ARG A 269 -5.45 1.55 25.18
CA ARG A 269 -6.80 1.76 25.68
C ARG A 269 -6.99 3.22 26.10
N GLU A 270 -8.14 3.79 25.83
CA GLU A 270 -8.53 5.10 26.34
C GLU A 270 -8.40 5.17 27.85
N GLY A 271 -7.94 6.30 28.34
CA GLY A 271 -7.68 6.54 29.77
C GLY A 271 -6.42 5.90 30.35
N ASP A 272 -5.78 4.96 29.63
CA ASP A 272 -4.52 4.37 30.08
C ASP A 272 -3.33 5.33 29.84
N PRO A 273 -2.30 5.28 30.71
CA PRO A 273 -1.09 6.10 30.54
C PRO A 273 -0.37 5.80 29.22
N VAL A 274 0.06 6.87 28.54
CA VAL A 274 0.79 6.77 27.26
C VAL A 274 2.27 6.47 27.51
N PRO A 275 2.84 5.42 26.92
CA PRO A 275 4.27 5.12 27.02
C PRO A 275 5.16 6.28 26.57
N GLY A 276 6.24 6.55 27.30
CA GLY A 276 7.16 7.65 27.00
C GLY A 276 6.71 9.03 27.49
N PHE A 277 5.49 9.14 28.08
CA PHE A 277 4.94 10.36 28.66
C PHE A 277 4.83 10.27 30.20
N PRO A 278 4.65 11.41 30.92
CA PRO A 278 4.29 11.37 32.34
C PRO A 278 3.02 10.53 32.56
N PRO A 279 2.90 9.78 33.69
CA PRO A 279 1.74 8.91 33.95
C PRO A 279 0.37 9.59 33.99
N THR A 280 0.35 10.91 34.00
CA THR A 280 -0.86 11.75 33.96
C THR A 280 -1.28 12.13 32.55
N VAL A 281 -0.51 11.70 31.54
CA VAL A 281 -0.87 11.81 30.12
C VAL A 281 -1.45 10.47 29.69
N THR A 282 -2.68 10.50 29.19
CA THR A 282 -3.46 9.31 28.84
C THR A 282 -3.90 9.35 27.38
N TYR A 283 -4.26 8.21 26.84
CA TYR A 283 -4.92 8.16 25.53
C TYR A 283 -6.30 8.81 25.64
N GLU A 284 -6.57 9.82 24.81
CA GLU A 284 -7.89 10.40 24.61
C GLU A 284 -8.65 9.66 23.51
N GLN A 285 -7.96 9.38 22.39
CA GLN A 285 -8.50 8.62 21.25
C GLN A 285 -7.38 7.83 20.59
N ILE A 286 -7.66 6.61 20.17
CA ILE A 286 -6.72 5.80 19.41
C ILE A 286 -7.22 5.73 17.96
N GLU A 287 -6.46 6.33 17.05
CA GLU A 287 -6.86 6.48 15.66
C GLU A 287 -6.55 5.23 14.82
N GLY A 288 -5.47 4.52 15.17
CA GLY A 288 -5.09 3.30 14.48
C GLY A 288 -3.93 2.55 15.11
N VAL A 289 -3.93 1.25 14.88
CA VAL A 289 -2.84 0.35 15.29
C VAL A 289 -2.49 -0.55 14.12
N ARG A 290 -1.20 -0.76 13.89
CA ARG A 290 -0.68 -1.69 12.88
C ARG A 290 0.33 -2.63 13.52
N VAL A 291 0.39 -3.87 13.02
CA VAL A 291 1.41 -4.86 13.36
C VAL A 291 2.09 -5.33 12.08
N ASN A 292 3.42 -5.47 12.12
CA ASN A 292 4.18 -5.96 10.98
C ASN A 292 4.63 -7.43 11.15
N ASP A 293 5.30 -7.98 10.15
CA ASP A 293 5.76 -9.38 10.15
C ASP A 293 6.91 -9.66 11.13
N LEU A 294 7.58 -8.63 11.65
CA LEU A 294 8.53 -8.77 12.76
C LEU A 294 7.82 -8.89 14.11
N GLY A 295 6.50 -8.62 14.18
CA GLY A 295 5.72 -8.54 15.39
C GLY A 295 5.78 -7.18 16.08
N HIS A 296 6.44 -6.20 15.46
CA HIS A 296 6.47 -4.84 15.97
C HIS A 296 5.14 -4.14 15.74
N THR A 297 4.79 -3.25 16.65
CA THR A 297 3.52 -2.54 16.67
C THR A 297 3.74 -1.04 16.50
N MET A 298 2.83 -0.38 15.80
CA MET A 298 2.71 1.06 15.70
C MET A 298 1.33 1.48 16.17
N VAL A 299 1.27 2.55 16.97
CA VAL A 299 0.04 3.18 17.47
C VAL A 299 0.03 4.64 17.06
N TRP A 300 -1.08 5.09 16.50
CA TRP A 300 -1.38 6.49 16.23
C TRP A 300 -2.57 6.90 17.08
N ALA A 301 -2.41 7.97 17.87
CA ALA A 301 -3.39 8.35 18.87
C ALA A 301 -3.38 9.86 19.16
N THR A 302 -4.51 10.34 19.69
CA THR A 302 -4.63 11.62 20.39
C THR A 302 -4.46 11.39 21.90
N VAL A 303 -3.73 12.27 22.55
CA VAL A 303 -3.41 12.17 23.97
C VAL A 303 -3.84 13.42 24.74
N GLU A 304 -4.23 13.24 26.01
CA GLU A 304 -4.64 14.32 26.88
C GLU A 304 -3.85 14.32 28.19
N GLY A 305 -3.84 15.45 28.89
CA GLY A 305 -3.24 15.57 30.22
C GLY A 305 -2.57 16.90 30.46
N PRO A 306 -1.99 17.07 31.67
CA PRO A 306 -1.33 18.33 32.06
C PRO A 306 -0.18 18.68 31.12
N GLY A 307 -0.29 19.82 30.44
CA GLY A 307 0.72 20.32 29.52
C GLY A 307 0.52 19.86 28.08
N ILE A 308 -0.47 19.06 27.78
CA ILE A 308 -0.93 18.75 26.40
C ILE A 308 -1.86 19.87 25.93
N SER A 309 -1.85 20.16 24.63
CA SER A 309 -2.76 21.12 24.00
C SER A 309 -3.11 20.64 22.60
N GLU A 310 -4.26 21.02 22.07
CA GLU A 310 -4.74 20.70 20.70
C GLU A 310 -3.74 20.99 19.57
N ALA A 311 -2.65 21.71 19.84
CA ALA A 311 -1.62 21.98 18.84
C ALA A 311 -0.50 20.94 18.81
N TRP A 312 -0.56 19.92 19.68
CA TRP A 312 0.46 18.88 19.78
C TRP A 312 0.00 17.66 20.60
N ASP A 313 -1.23 17.26 20.44
CA ASP A 313 -1.86 16.13 21.11
C ASP A 313 -1.84 14.84 20.27
N GLN A 314 -1.61 14.92 18.96
CA GLN A 314 -1.47 13.71 18.13
C GLN A 314 -0.04 13.17 18.19
N VAL A 315 0.06 11.86 18.43
CA VAL A 315 1.34 11.16 18.59
C VAL A 315 1.36 9.85 17.77
N ILE A 316 2.56 9.49 17.32
CA ILE A 316 2.86 8.18 16.78
C ILE A 316 3.85 7.50 17.71
N LEU A 317 3.48 6.31 18.17
CA LEU A 317 4.32 5.45 19.00
C LEU A 317 4.67 4.18 18.21
N SER A 318 5.83 3.58 18.49
CA SER A 318 6.21 2.28 17.92
C SER A 318 7.12 1.53 18.86
N ASP A 319 7.03 0.21 18.84
CA ASP A 319 7.95 -0.70 19.52
C ASP A 319 9.01 -1.28 18.57
N ARG A 320 9.39 -0.52 17.56
CA ARG A 320 10.28 -0.94 16.47
C ARG A 320 11.65 -1.50 16.88
N ASP A 321 12.05 -1.29 18.11
CA ASP A 321 13.26 -1.86 18.72
C ASP A 321 12.97 -3.07 19.62
N GLY A 322 11.70 -3.49 19.76
CA GLY A 322 11.24 -4.62 20.55
C GLY A 322 11.26 -4.40 22.07
N ASN A 323 11.44 -3.15 22.54
CA ASN A 323 11.50 -2.82 23.96
C ASN A 323 10.18 -2.26 24.54
N GLY A 324 9.13 -2.25 23.73
CA GLY A 324 7.82 -1.68 24.03
C GLY A 324 7.59 -0.36 23.31
N LEU A 325 6.35 0.12 23.36
CA LEU A 325 5.96 1.34 22.65
C LEU A 325 6.74 2.55 23.18
N GLU A 326 7.37 3.28 22.28
CA GLU A 326 8.04 4.54 22.52
C GLU A 326 7.51 5.62 21.57
N HIS A 327 7.53 6.87 22.03
CA HIS A 327 7.15 8.02 21.23
C HIS A 327 8.15 8.25 20.08
N VAL A 328 7.64 8.32 18.85
CA VAL A 328 8.45 8.51 17.63
C VAL A 328 8.20 9.89 17.00
N TYR A 329 6.96 10.21 16.69
CA TYR A 329 6.55 11.48 16.07
C TYR A 329 5.35 12.07 16.80
N ARG A 330 5.22 13.40 16.71
CA ARG A 330 4.06 14.14 17.24
C ARG A 330 3.84 15.44 16.52
N GLU A 331 2.67 16.00 16.70
CA GLU A 331 2.40 17.40 16.40
C GLU A 331 3.33 18.34 17.17
N GLY A 332 3.57 19.53 16.62
CA GLY A 332 4.47 20.54 17.19
C GLY A 332 5.96 20.30 16.93
N MET A 333 6.35 19.11 16.40
CA MET A 333 7.75 18.89 15.98
C MET A 333 8.10 19.76 14.77
N GLN A 334 9.36 20.20 14.70
CA GLN A 334 9.88 20.86 13.50
C GLN A 334 9.73 19.90 12.31
N ALA A 335 9.04 20.33 11.26
CA ALA A 335 8.89 19.59 10.03
C ALA A 335 10.26 19.47 9.33
N PRO A 336 10.76 18.25 9.04
CA PRO A 336 12.06 18.05 8.38
C PRO A 336 12.15 18.78 7.04
N GLN A 337 13.32 19.31 6.69
CA GLN A 337 13.59 20.01 5.44
C GLN A 337 12.67 21.23 5.17
N GLN A 338 11.88 21.66 6.18
CA GLN A 338 11.07 22.87 6.10
C GLN A 338 11.74 24.04 6.86
N PRO A 339 11.41 25.30 6.55
CA PRO A 339 11.97 26.46 7.24
C PRO A 339 11.83 26.38 8.76
N PRO A 340 12.78 26.92 9.54
CA PRO A 340 12.70 26.94 11.00
C PRO A 340 11.38 27.54 11.49
N GLY A 341 10.72 26.84 12.42
CA GLY A 341 9.41 27.20 12.95
C GLY A 341 8.22 26.65 12.19
N ALA A 342 8.44 25.99 11.04
CA ALA A 342 7.40 25.20 10.38
C ALA A 342 7.25 23.86 11.12
N THR A 343 6.13 23.67 11.79
CA THR A 343 5.87 22.48 12.61
C THR A 343 4.83 21.58 11.97
N ILE A 344 4.96 20.27 12.22
CA ILE A 344 3.93 19.28 11.91
C ILE A 344 2.67 19.63 12.69
N SER A 345 1.55 19.64 12.02
CA SER A 345 0.22 19.78 12.61
C SER A 345 -0.73 18.80 11.94
N TYR A 346 -1.68 18.26 12.67
CA TYR A 346 -2.66 17.32 12.20
C TYR A 346 -2.05 16.13 11.43
N ILE A 347 -1.74 15.05 12.15
CA ILE A 347 -1.25 13.80 11.57
C ILE A 347 -2.46 12.98 11.10
N SER A 348 -2.37 12.41 9.89
CA SER A 348 -3.36 11.48 9.34
C SER A 348 -2.69 10.35 8.56
N ASP A 349 -3.42 9.27 8.33
CA ASP A 349 -3.04 8.17 7.43
C ASP A 349 -1.60 7.68 7.67
N VAL A 350 -1.41 6.89 8.72
CA VAL A 350 -0.09 6.39 9.13
C VAL A 350 0.12 4.98 8.58
N TYR A 351 1.26 4.76 7.93
CA TYR A 351 1.67 3.50 7.29
C TYR A 351 2.90 2.93 8.01
N PHE A 352 2.97 1.60 8.07
CA PHE A 352 4.00 0.88 8.79
C PHE A 352 4.44 -0.35 8.00
N ASN A 353 5.71 -0.42 7.60
CA ASN A 353 6.24 -1.53 6.81
C ASN A 353 6.93 -2.61 7.65
N ASN A 354 7.37 -3.71 7.01
CA ASN A 354 8.02 -4.81 7.73
C ASN A 354 9.47 -4.51 8.16
N LYS A 355 10.05 -3.38 7.77
CA LYS A 355 11.29 -2.85 8.37
C LYS A 355 11.04 -1.93 9.56
N SER A 356 9.77 -1.83 10.00
CA SER A 356 9.34 -0.95 11.08
C SER A 356 9.57 0.54 10.80
N GLN A 357 9.61 0.89 9.52
CA GLN A 357 9.65 2.27 9.07
C GLN A 357 8.23 2.82 9.02
N ILE A 358 8.11 4.13 9.22
CA ILE A 358 6.84 4.85 9.28
C ILE A 358 6.77 5.84 8.12
N ALA A 359 5.61 5.89 7.47
CA ALA A 359 5.23 6.97 6.58
C ALA A 359 3.87 7.53 7.01
N PHE A 360 3.64 8.82 6.85
CA PHE A 360 2.39 9.43 7.27
C PHE A 360 2.10 10.74 6.54
N MET A 361 0.83 11.12 6.55
CA MET A 361 0.39 12.42 6.09
C MET A 361 0.25 13.38 7.27
N SER A 362 0.53 14.65 7.02
CA SER A 362 0.29 15.73 8.00
C SER A 362 0.07 17.07 7.32
N ARG A 363 -0.37 18.06 8.09
CA ARG A 363 -0.30 19.46 7.71
C ARG A 363 0.96 20.10 8.28
N VAL A 364 1.44 21.13 7.60
CA VAL A 364 2.55 21.97 8.07
C VAL A 364 2.13 23.42 7.97
N ALA A 365 2.25 24.18 9.05
CA ALA A 365 2.03 25.62 9.11
C ALA A 365 0.71 26.12 8.48
N GLY A 366 -0.34 25.32 8.55
CA GLY A 366 -1.73 25.79 8.41
C GLY A 366 -2.42 25.63 7.07
N SER A 367 -1.82 25.10 5.98
CA SER A 367 -2.58 25.02 4.73
C SER A 367 -2.22 23.94 3.71
N SER A 368 -1.08 23.30 3.77
CA SER A 368 -0.70 22.26 2.80
C SER A 368 -0.63 20.90 3.48
N ASP A 369 -1.12 19.87 2.80
CA ASP A 369 -0.93 18.50 3.21
C ASP A 369 0.43 18.02 2.69
N TYR A 370 1.14 17.30 3.54
CA TYR A 370 2.47 16.76 3.29
C TYR A 370 2.47 15.25 3.46
N PHE A 371 3.24 14.56 2.65
CA PHE A 371 3.58 13.16 2.84
C PHE A 371 5.03 13.03 3.30
N TRP A 372 5.25 12.27 4.37
CA TRP A 372 6.54 12.01 4.99
C TRP A 372 6.85 10.53 4.97
N SER A 373 8.12 10.17 4.91
CA SER A 373 8.56 8.77 4.94
C SER A 373 9.93 8.62 5.59
N GLU A 374 10.13 7.52 6.27
CA GLU A 374 11.44 7.02 6.74
C GLU A 374 12.13 6.12 5.70
N GLY A 375 11.50 5.91 4.54
CA GLY A 375 12.02 5.00 3.51
C GLY A 375 13.20 5.53 2.70
N GLY A 376 13.52 6.82 2.83
CA GLY A 376 14.66 7.47 2.19
C GLY A 376 15.93 7.53 3.05
N PRO A 377 16.71 8.61 2.94
CA PRO A 377 17.85 8.88 3.81
C PRO A 377 17.50 8.76 5.29
N PRO A 378 18.48 8.50 6.20
CA PRO A 378 18.19 8.28 7.61
C PRO A 378 17.31 9.36 8.25
N GLY A 379 16.22 8.94 8.89
CA GLY A 379 15.23 9.79 9.54
C GLY A 379 14.04 10.12 8.63
N LEU A 380 13.13 10.92 9.18
CA LEU A 380 11.90 11.33 8.47
C LEU A 380 12.25 12.33 7.36
N THR A 381 11.82 12.03 6.14
CA THR A 381 12.07 12.86 4.95
C THR A 381 10.77 13.31 4.29
N PHE A 382 10.82 14.44 3.60
CA PHE A 382 9.74 14.95 2.78
C PHE A 382 9.62 14.12 1.48
N VAL A 383 8.40 13.72 1.14
CA VAL A 383 8.09 13.00 -0.11
C VAL A 383 7.32 13.90 -1.07
N ALA A 384 6.19 14.44 -0.65
CA ALA A 384 5.32 15.25 -1.49
C ALA A 384 4.48 16.24 -0.68
N ARG A 385 3.97 17.29 -1.32
CA ARG A 385 3.01 18.22 -0.72
C ARG A 385 1.99 18.74 -1.71
N THR A 386 0.83 19.13 -1.24
CA THR A 386 -0.13 19.88 -2.04
C THR A 386 0.44 21.24 -2.46
N GLY A 387 0.14 21.66 -3.68
CA GLY A 387 0.71 22.84 -4.33
C GLY A 387 2.09 22.63 -4.97
N GLN A 388 2.68 21.44 -4.88
CA GLN A 388 3.93 21.08 -5.54
C GLN A 388 3.67 20.85 -7.03
N SER A 389 4.57 21.33 -7.91
CA SER A 389 4.55 20.96 -9.33
C SER A 389 4.87 19.47 -9.49
N VAL A 390 4.17 18.81 -10.39
CA VAL A 390 4.34 17.39 -10.68
C VAL A 390 5.07 17.19 -12.01
N PRO A 391 5.96 16.16 -12.09
CA PRO A 391 6.68 15.87 -13.33
C PRO A 391 5.80 15.22 -14.39
N GLY A 392 6.26 15.22 -15.65
CA GLY A 392 5.68 14.43 -16.74
C GLY A 392 4.61 15.13 -17.57
N PHE A 393 4.38 16.44 -17.39
CA PHE A 393 3.40 17.22 -18.15
C PHE A 393 4.04 18.43 -18.83
N ASP A 394 3.55 18.76 -20.03
CA ASP A 394 3.96 19.97 -20.77
C ASP A 394 3.42 21.26 -20.12
N GLU A 395 2.28 21.17 -19.43
CA GLU A 395 1.66 22.25 -18.66
C GLU A 395 1.97 22.12 -17.17
N PRO A 396 2.01 23.22 -16.40
CA PRO A 396 2.35 23.20 -14.98
C PRO A 396 1.21 22.65 -14.12
N TYR A 397 1.05 21.34 -14.07
CA TYR A 397 0.18 20.69 -13.10
C TYR A 397 0.77 20.76 -11.69
N VAL A 398 -0.11 20.94 -10.72
CA VAL A 398 0.23 20.87 -9.29
C VAL A 398 -0.60 19.79 -8.61
N LEU A 399 -0.02 19.17 -7.61
CA LEU A 399 -0.71 18.23 -6.72
C LEU A 399 -1.74 19.00 -5.87
N THR A 400 -3.01 18.63 -5.95
CA THR A 400 -4.11 19.31 -5.23
C THR A 400 -4.56 18.54 -4.00
N SER A 401 -4.50 17.21 -4.02
CA SER A 401 -4.79 16.36 -2.87
C SER A 401 -4.11 15.00 -3.01
N PHE A 402 -3.97 14.32 -1.88
CA PHE A 402 -3.68 12.90 -1.79
C PHE A 402 -5.00 12.16 -1.63
N GLN A 403 -5.20 11.10 -2.41
CA GLN A 403 -6.39 10.26 -2.28
C GLN A 403 -6.03 9.05 -1.43
N THR A 404 -6.61 9.00 -0.24
CA THR A 404 -6.50 7.85 0.66
C THR A 404 -7.77 6.99 0.64
N TYR A 405 -8.91 7.60 0.20
CA TYR A 405 -10.18 6.90 0.01
C TYR A 405 -10.92 7.46 -1.21
N GLU A 406 -11.65 6.63 -1.95
CA GLU A 406 -12.61 7.14 -2.94
C GLU A 406 -13.83 7.75 -2.23
N THR A 407 -14.04 9.05 -2.40
CA THR A 407 -15.29 9.72 -2.01
C THR A 407 -16.42 9.22 -2.91
N GLY A 408 -17.22 8.28 -2.45
CA GLY A 408 -18.34 7.71 -3.23
C GLY A 408 -18.61 6.23 -3.00
N GLY A 409 -18.02 5.61 -1.99
CA GLY A 409 -18.32 4.23 -1.57
C GLY A 409 -17.59 3.14 -2.36
N GLY A 410 -16.51 3.50 -3.07
CA GLY A 410 -15.53 2.58 -3.59
C GLY A 410 -14.21 2.84 -2.87
N TYR A 411 -13.58 1.80 -2.32
CA TYR A 411 -12.25 1.92 -1.75
C TYR A 411 -11.27 2.24 -2.89
N GLY A 412 -10.65 3.42 -2.88
CA GLY A 412 -9.44 3.67 -3.64
C GLY A 412 -8.34 2.81 -3.05
N PRO A 413 -7.33 2.39 -3.83
CA PRO A 413 -6.21 1.65 -3.27
C PRO A 413 -5.51 2.55 -2.24
N GLU A 414 -5.33 2.00 -1.05
CA GLU A 414 -4.51 2.64 -0.02
C GLU A 414 -3.09 2.85 -0.56
N PRO A 415 -2.39 3.92 -0.15
CA PRO A 415 -0.98 4.06 -0.41
C PRO A 415 -0.19 2.82 0.03
N VAL A 416 0.70 2.36 -0.82
CA VAL A 416 1.58 1.22 -0.53
C VAL A 416 2.91 1.74 -0.04
N PHE A 417 3.33 1.29 1.13
CA PHE A 417 4.64 1.57 1.71
C PHE A 417 5.46 0.28 1.73
N THR A 418 6.38 0.13 0.77
CA THR A 418 7.19 -1.08 0.60
C THR A 418 8.28 -1.20 1.66
N ASP A 419 8.87 -2.38 1.83
CA ASP A 419 10.04 -2.55 2.70
C ASP A 419 11.32 -2.01 2.06
N SER A 420 11.36 -1.77 0.74
CA SER A 420 12.42 -0.98 0.10
C SER A 420 12.34 0.51 0.48
N GLY A 421 11.23 0.93 1.13
CA GLY A 421 11.01 2.30 1.59
C GLY A 421 10.33 3.19 0.56
N ARG A 422 9.82 2.60 -0.53
CA ARG A 422 9.04 3.34 -1.53
C ARG A 422 7.62 3.58 -1.08
N LEU A 423 7.13 4.75 -1.43
CA LEU A 423 5.73 5.11 -1.21
C LEU A 423 5.03 5.25 -2.56
N VAL A 424 4.01 4.42 -2.80
CA VAL A 424 3.14 4.50 -3.98
C VAL A 424 1.79 5.04 -3.56
N PHE A 425 1.33 6.11 -4.18
CA PHE A 425 0.07 6.75 -3.81
C PHE A 425 -0.65 7.38 -5.00
N LEU A 426 -1.96 7.58 -4.85
CA LEU A 426 -2.80 8.30 -5.81
C LEU A 426 -2.84 9.79 -5.46
N GLY A 427 -2.45 10.64 -6.39
CA GLY A 427 -2.56 12.09 -6.27
C GLY A 427 -3.58 12.68 -7.25
N GLU A 428 -4.34 13.66 -6.81
CA GLU A 428 -5.10 14.53 -7.70
C GLU A 428 -4.24 15.71 -8.12
N ILE A 429 -4.31 16.04 -9.42
CA ILE A 429 -3.54 17.14 -10.02
C ILE A 429 -4.44 18.05 -10.83
N SER A 430 -4.11 19.32 -10.90
CA SER A 430 -4.82 20.33 -11.71
C SER A 430 -3.86 21.42 -12.18
N THR A 431 -4.17 22.02 -13.35
CA THR A 431 -3.52 23.28 -13.79
C THR A 431 -4.14 24.50 -13.10
N GLN A 432 -5.37 24.35 -12.61
CA GLN A 432 -6.15 25.38 -11.93
C GLN A 432 -6.72 24.81 -10.62
N PRO A 433 -5.99 24.88 -9.48
CA PRO A 433 -6.41 24.24 -8.22
C PRO A 433 -7.81 24.62 -7.72
N THR A 434 -8.37 25.71 -8.22
CA THR A 434 -9.71 26.20 -7.87
C THR A 434 -10.81 25.74 -8.85
N ASP A 435 -10.45 25.05 -9.94
CA ASP A 435 -11.41 24.52 -10.93
C ASP A 435 -11.53 22.99 -10.78
N PRO A 436 -12.61 22.49 -10.18
CA PRO A 436 -12.78 21.04 -9.99
C PRO A 436 -12.99 20.27 -11.30
N THR A 437 -13.22 20.96 -12.43
CA THR A 437 -13.42 20.30 -13.73
C THR A 437 -12.12 19.96 -14.44
N ASP A 438 -10.98 20.48 -14.00
CA ASP A 438 -9.63 20.19 -14.53
C ASP A 438 -8.86 19.18 -13.69
N THR A 439 -9.52 18.52 -12.74
CA THR A 439 -8.87 17.56 -11.86
C THR A 439 -8.60 16.25 -12.60
N ARG A 440 -7.36 15.77 -12.47
CA ARG A 440 -6.90 14.45 -12.95
C ARG A 440 -6.32 13.66 -11.79
N ARG A 441 -6.42 12.36 -11.86
CA ARG A 441 -5.84 11.43 -10.87
C ARG A 441 -4.66 10.72 -11.47
N ARG A 442 -3.54 10.63 -10.73
CA ARG A 442 -2.29 10.01 -11.17
C ARG A 442 -1.65 9.26 -10.03
N TYR A 443 -1.02 8.13 -10.32
CA TYR A 443 -0.21 7.41 -9.36
C TYR A 443 1.23 7.84 -9.43
N TYR A 444 1.79 8.03 -8.28
CA TYR A 444 3.17 8.42 -8.07
C TYR A 444 3.89 7.39 -7.21
N ILE A 445 5.17 7.24 -7.48
CA ILE A 445 6.10 6.52 -6.62
C ILE A 445 7.20 7.48 -6.17
N SER A 446 7.61 7.39 -4.89
CA SER A 446 8.83 8.04 -4.43
C SER A 446 10.04 7.19 -4.79
N ASP A 447 11.09 7.79 -5.35
CA ASP A 447 12.35 7.07 -5.56
C ASP A 447 13.23 7.04 -4.28
N ALA A 448 14.42 6.42 -4.35
CA ALA A 448 15.33 6.31 -3.20
C ALA A 448 15.83 7.67 -2.68
N ALA A 449 15.81 8.69 -3.52
CA ALA A 449 16.16 10.06 -3.15
C ALA A 449 14.97 10.84 -2.59
N GLY A 450 13.74 10.23 -2.57
CA GLY A 450 12.49 10.89 -2.20
C GLY A 450 11.88 11.72 -3.32
N GLU A 451 12.40 11.63 -4.55
CA GLU A 451 11.84 12.33 -5.69
C GLU A 451 10.57 11.64 -6.21
N LEU A 452 9.61 12.46 -6.62
CA LEU A 452 8.30 11.99 -7.09
C LEU A 452 8.33 11.64 -8.57
N ARG A 453 7.81 10.47 -8.95
CA ARG A 453 7.68 10.01 -10.34
C ARG A 453 6.26 9.58 -10.65
N ASP A 454 5.76 10.01 -11.81
CA ASP A 454 4.51 9.46 -12.37
C ASP A 454 4.78 8.04 -12.88
N ILE A 455 3.95 7.08 -12.47
CA ILE A 455 4.14 5.64 -12.81
C ILE A 455 3.94 5.39 -14.31
N LEU A 456 2.97 6.06 -14.92
CA LEU A 456 2.66 5.94 -16.34
C LEU A 456 2.38 7.32 -16.95
N PRO A 457 3.42 8.12 -17.28
CA PRO A 457 3.24 9.46 -17.82
C PRO A 457 2.36 9.48 -19.08
N PRO A 458 1.49 10.49 -19.26
CA PRO A 458 0.76 10.68 -20.50
C PRO A 458 1.68 10.77 -21.71
N GLY A 459 1.28 10.15 -22.81
CA GLY A 459 2.09 10.15 -24.02
C GLY A 459 3.16 9.03 -24.07
N THR A 460 3.34 8.27 -22.97
CA THR A 460 4.18 7.06 -23.00
C THR A 460 3.70 6.12 -24.10
N GLN A 461 4.63 5.65 -24.92
CA GLN A 461 4.36 4.71 -26.00
C GLN A 461 4.72 3.30 -25.56
N LEU A 462 3.75 2.38 -25.61
CA LEU A 462 3.93 0.99 -25.25
C LEU A 462 3.65 0.10 -26.46
N ASP A 463 4.53 -0.89 -26.68
CA ASP A 463 4.26 -1.95 -27.64
C ASP A 463 3.34 -2.99 -26.99
N VAL A 464 2.11 -3.10 -27.46
CA VAL A 464 1.13 -4.05 -26.95
C VAL A 464 1.03 -5.30 -27.84
N SER A 465 1.97 -5.49 -28.77
CA SER A 465 1.95 -6.61 -29.69
C SER A 465 2.37 -7.91 -29.02
N SER A 466 1.54 -8.93 -29.09
CA SER A 466 1.92 -10.32 -28.78
C SER A 466 2.72 -11.00 -29.90
N VAL A 467 2.95 -10.32 -31.05
CA VAL A 467 3.62 -10.89 -32.23
C VAL A 467 5.03 -10.29 -32.37
N PRO A 468 6.10 -11.07 -32.14
CA PRO A 468 7.47 -10.58 -32.29
C PRO A 468 7.73 -10.01 -33.70
N GLY A 469 8.29 -8.81 -33.77
CA GLY A 469 8.64 -8.13 -35.03
C GLY A 469 7.48 -7.44 -35.76
N SER A 470 6.30 -7.38 -35.14
CA SER A 470 5.14 -6.62 -35.65
C SER A 470 4.60 -5.70 -34.55
N PRO A 471 5.26 -4.58 -34.25
CA PRO A 471 4.90 -3.72 -33.14
C PRO A 471 3.50 -3.11 -33.33
N ASP A 472 2.70 -3.12 -32.26
CA ASP A 472 1.45 -2.38 -32.12
C ASP A 472 1.66 -1.31 -31.02
N ILE A 473 2.09 -0.13 -31.42
CA ILE A 473 2.45 0.95 -30.49
C ILE A 473 1.21 1.74 -30.15
N ARG A 474 0.86 1.79 -28.85
CA ARG A 474 -0.24 2.60 -28.33
C ARG A 474 0.27 3.66 -27.36
N THR A 475 -0.46 4.78 -27.33
CA THR A 475 -0.10 5.94 -26.52
C THR A 475 -0.97 5.99 -25.26
N VAL A 476 -0.34 6.08 -24.10
CA VAL A 476 -1.00 6.20 -22.79
C VAL A 476 -1.82 7.51 -22.76
N ASP A 477 -3.12 7.39 -22.42
CA ASP A 477 -4.03 8.51 -22.26
C ASP A 477 -3.79 9.23 -20.92
N GLY A 478 -3.77 10.56 -20.96
CA GLY A 478 -3.64 11.40 -19.76
C GLY A 478 -4.94 11.63 -18.98
N LYS A 479 -6.09 11.12 -19.46
CA LYS A 479 -7.41 11.47 -18.91
C LYS A 479 -8.05 10.37 -18.08
N SER A 480 -7.73 9.12 -18.37
CA SER A 480 -8.38 7.96 -17.76
C SER A 480 -7.42 7.25 -16.83
N PHE A 481 -7.77 7.18 -15.56
CA PHE A 481 -6.96 6.46 -14.58
C PHE A 481 -7.83 5.69 -13.60
N ARG A 482 -7.78 4.38 -13.67
CA ARG A 482 -8.03 3.48 -12.56
C ARG A 482 -6.79 2.63 -12.42
N LEU A 483 -5.90 3.07 -11.59
CA LEU A 483 -4.80 2.24 -11.15
C LEU A 483 -5.10 1.80 -9.75
N ALA A 484 -4.84 0.58 -9.54
CA ALA A 484 -4.55 0.14 -8.25
C ALA A 484 -3.20 -0.50 -8.36
N GLY A 485 -2.20 0.12 -7.92
CA GLY A 485 -0.89 -0.47 -7.91
C GLY A 485 -0.66 -1.17 -6.61
N SER A 486 -0.28 -2.43 -6.63
CA SER A 486 0.60 -2.93 -5.61
C SER A 486 2.03 -2.69 -6.09
N ALA A 487 2.95 -2.53 -5.14
CA ALA A 487 4.37 -2.44 -5.39
C ALA A 487 5.09 -3.50 -4.57
N ASN A 488 6.24 -3.96 -5.06
CA ASN A 488 7.12 -4.88 -4.34
C ASN A 488 8.44 -4.22 -3.94
N ASP A 489 9.28 -4.95 -3.21
CA ASP A 489 10.59 -4.47 -2.74
C ASP A 489 11.65 -4.40 -3.83
N ALA A 490 11.38 -4.94 -5.01
CA ALA A 490 12.20 -4.81 -6.20
C ALA A 490 11.85 -3.56 -7.04
N ASP A 491 11.14 -2.59 -6.44
CA ASP A 491 10.72 -1.35 -7.08
C ASP A 491 9.88 -1.56 -8.35
N GLN A 492 9.06 -2.62 -8.35
CA GLN A 492 8.10 -2.91 -9.42
C GLN A 492 6.69 -2.53 -8.99
N VAL A 493 5.91 -2.01 -9.93
CA VAL A 493 4.51 -1.61 -9.72
C VAL A 493 3.65 -2.27 -10.79
N ALA A 494 2.62 -2.98 -10.38
CA ALA A 494 1.59 -3.48 -11.31
C ALA A 494 0.57 -2.37 -11.59
N ALA A 495 0.28 -2.09 -12.85
CA ALA A 495 -0.52 -0.95 -13.25
C ALA A 495 -1.49 -1.28 -14.39
N LEU A 496 -2.58 -0.48 -14.50
CA LEU A 496 -3.45 -0.47 -15.68
C LEU A 496 -3.13 0.74 -16.55
N ALA A 497 -2.68 0.51 -17.77
CA ALA A 497 -2.55 1.52 -18.79
C ALA A 497 -3.87 1.67 -19.56
N TYR A 498 -4.34 2.91 -19.74
CA TYR A 498 -5.42 3.24 -20.65
C TYR A 498 -4.85 4.01 -21.84
N PHE A 499 -5.28 3.65 -23.04
CA PHE A 499 -4.74 4.22 -24.27
C PHE A 499 -5.70 5.21 -24.93
N THR A 500 -5.16 6.07 -25.77
CA THR A 500 -5.93 7.11 -26.51
C THR A 500 -6.95 6.52 -27.49
N ASP A 501 -6.82 5.24 -27.86
CA ASP A 501 -7.76 4.49 -28.70
C ASP A 501 -8.92 3.87 -27.90
N GLY A 502 -8.94 4.04 -26.59
CA GLY A 502 -9.95 3.48 -25.66
C GLY A 502 -9.67 2.06 -25.21
N SER A 503 -8.58 1.44 -25.63
CA SER A 503 -8.13 0.15 -25.12
C SER A 503 -7.40 0.30 -23.78
N SER A 504 -7.13 -0.83 -23.11
CA SER A 504 -6.35 -0.87 -21.86
C SER A 504 -5.44 -2.08 -21.79
N ALA A 505 -4.41 -2.01 -20.97
CA ALA A 505 -3.49 -3.10 -20.73
C ALA A 505 -3.08 -3.20 -19.26
N VAL A 506 -2.75 -4.42 -18.83
CA VAL A 506 -2.01 -4.67 -17.59
C VAL A 506 -0.52 -4.51 -17.89
N VAL A 507 0.16 -3.70 -17.09
CA VAL A 507 1.57 -3.36 -17.29
C VAL A 507 2.32 -3.56 -16.00
N LEU A 508 3.48 -4.19 -16.05
CA LEU A 508 4.48 -4.15 -14.98
C LEU A 508 5.45 -3.01 -15.28
N VAL A 509 5.57 -2.10 -14.33
CA VAL A 509 6.49 -0.97 -14.37
C VAL A 509 7.64 -1.27 -13.43
N SER A 510 8.85 -1.36 -13.94
CA SER A 510 10.06 -1.60 -13.16
C SER A 510 10.92 -0.33 -13.13
N TYR A 511 11.23 0.13 -11.94
CA TYR A 511 12.19 1.20 -11.74
C TYR A 511 13.54 0.55 -11.49
N ALA A 512 14.45 0.67 -12.44
CA ALA A 512 15.82 0.29 -12.14
C ALA A 512 16.30 1.21 -11.03
N ASP A 513 16.77 0.66 -9.92
CA ASP A 513 17.53 1.47 -8.97
C ASP A 513 18.65 2.14 -9.74
N ALA A 514 18.90 3.44 -9.47
CA ALA A 514 20.14 3.99 -9.93
C ALA A 514 21.23 3.14 -9.29
N CYS A 515 21.89 2.35 -10.11
CA CYS A 515 23.07 1.69 -9.63
C CYS A 515 24.07 2.78 -9.23
N LEU A 516 24.03 3.19 -7.95
CA LEU A 516 24.91 4.25 -7.45
C LEU A 516 26.37 3.92 -7.74
N ALA A 517 26.69 2.64 -7.87
CA ALA A 517 28.01 2.18 -8.25
C ALA A 517 28.32 2.35 -9.75
N ASP A 518 27.32 2.42 -10.63
CA ASP A 518 27.48 2.71 -12.07
C ASP A 518 27.61 4.23 -12.29
N VAL A 519 28.75 4.76 -11.97
CA VAL A 519 29.02 6.21 -12.02
C VAL A 519 29.20 6.70 -13.47
N ASN A 520 29.56 5.81 -14.39
CA ASN A 520 29.72 6.14 -15.81
C ASN A 520 28.42 6.01 -16.61
N GLY A 521 27.37 5.38 -16.03
CA GLY A 521 26.02 5.25 -16.63
C GLY A 521 25.96 4.23 -17.77
N ASP A 522 26.83 3.20 -17.78
CA ASP A 522 26.84 2.17 -18.83
C ASP A 522 25.92 0.97 -18.53
N GLY A 523 25.22 0.98 -17.39
CA GLY A 523 24.29 -0.06 -16.94
C GLY A 523 24.97 -1.22 -16.20
N ASN A 524 26.27 -1.15 -15.91
CA ASN A 524 26.98 -2.22 -15.22
C ASN A 524 27.95 -1.65 -14.17
N ALA A 525 27.82 -2.10 -12.92
CA ALA A 525 28.85 -1.80 -11.93
C ALA A 525 30.15 -2.53 -12.25
N SER A 526 31.17 -1.81 -12.63
CA SER A 526 32.45 -2.32 -13.10
C SER A 526 33.62 -1.54 -12.51
N PRO A 527 34.88 -2.02 -12.60
CA PRO A 527 36.05 -1.24 -12.22
C PRO A 527 36.21 0.10 -12.99
N ALA A 528 35.55 0.27 -14.15
CA ALA A 528 35.52 1.53 -14.88
C ALA A 528 34.80 2.63 -14.09
N ASP A 529 33.77 2.24 -13.29
CA ASP A 529 32.99 3.15 -12.46
C ASP A 529 33.80 3.73 -11.31
N PHE A 530 34.75 2.97 -10.78
CA PHE A 530 35.68 3.53 -9.81
C PHE A 530 36.47 4.70 -10.40
N SER A 531 36.92 4.58 -11.66
CA SER A 531 37.60 5.66 -12.34
C SER A 531 36.71 6.87 -12.59
N ALA A 532 35.42 6.62 -12.92
CA ALA A 532 34.40 7.65 -13.06
C ALA A 532 34.11 8.32 -11.72
N TRP A 533 33.98 7.53 -10.63
CA TRP A 533 33.79 8.07 -9.28
C TRP A 533 34.97 8.96 -8.84
N VAL A 534 36.21 8.53 -9.06
CA VAL A 534 37.38 9.35 -8.75
C VAL A 534 37.35 10.66 -9.53
N ALA A 535 36.94 10.64 -10.80
CA ALA A 535 36.80 11.84 -11.61
C ALA A 535 35.71 12.78 -11.07
N ALA A 536 34.55 12.22 -10.69
CA ALA A 536 33.43 12.96 -10.07
C ALA A 536 33.85 13.56 -8.72
N TYR A 537 34.57 12.81 -7.89
CA TYR A 537 35.08 13.27 -6.60
C TYR A 537 36.03 14.47 -6.75
N ASN A 538 36.98 14.39 -7.69
CA ASN A 538 37.93 15.48 -7.97
C ASN A 538 37.25 16.73 -8.55
N ALA A 539 36.09 16.56 -9.21
CA ALA A 539 35.31 17.64 -9.77
C ALA A 539 34.23 18.16 -8.82
N SER A 540 34.02 17.53 -7.65
CA SER A 540 32.86 17.75 -6.74
C SER A 540 31.53 17.67 -7.51
N ALA A 541 31.40 16.72 -8.42
CA ALA A 541 30.22 16.46 -9.20
C ALA A 541 29.29 15.50 -8.44
N SER A 542 27.99 15.57 -8.68
CA SER A 542 26.96 14.78 -7.95
C SER A 542 27.20 13.27 -7.92
N GLY A 543 27.81 12.68 -8.93
CA GLY A 543 28.16 11.25 -8.97
C GLY A 543 29.17 10.79 -7.92
N CYS A 544 29.79 11.70 -7.16
CA CYS A 544 30.69 11.33 -6.07
C CYS A 544 29.95 11.11 -4.73
N ASP A 545 28.78 11.69 -4.56
CA ASP A 545 27.95 11.54 -3.35
C ASP A 545 27.24 10.18 -3.39
N GLN A 546 27.86 9.20 -2.75
CA GLN A 546 27.43 7.81 -2.79
C GLN A 546 26.62 7.42 -1.55
N ASN A 547 26.59 8.27 -0.52
CA ASN A 547 25.85 8.07 0.70
C ASN A 547 24.61 8.99 0.80
N GLY A 548 24.41 9.91 -0.18
CA GLY A 548 23.26 10.79 -0.26
C GLY A 548 23.27 11.95 0.75
N ASP A 549 24.42 12.30 1.35
CA ASP A 549 24.48 13.37 2.36
C ASP A 549 24.65 14.78 1.74
N GLY A 550 24.68 14.89 0.42
CA GLY A 550 24.85 16.12 -0.34
C GLY A 550 26.27 16.65 -0.39
N GLN A 551 27.26 15.88 0.08
CA GLN A 551 28.68 16.29 0.11
C GLN A 551 29.57 15.20 -0.49
N CYS A 552 30.56 15.59 -1.27
CA CYS A 552 31.60 14.69 -1.75
C CYS A 552 32.74 14.58 -0.72
N THR A 553 32.74 13.54 0.08
CA THR A 553 33.70 13.30 1.16
C THR A 553 34.40 11.94 1.01
N PRO A 554 35.48 11.65 1.74
CA PRO A 554 36.06 10.30 1.77
C PRO A 554 35.10 9.20 2.28
N ALA A 555 34.00 9.55 2.97
CA ALA A 555 32.97 8.60 3.38
C ALA A 555 32.26 8.00 2.17
N ASP A 556 32.14 8.75 1.08
CA ASP A 556 31.50 8.32 -0.16
C ASP A 556 32.29 7.23 -0.88
N PHE A 557 33.58 7.15 -0.69
CA PHE A 557 34.35 6.01 -1.17
C PHE A 557 33.91 4.70 -0.49
N SER A 558 33.70 4.76 0.82
CA SER A 558 33.24 3.59 1.56
C SER A 558 31.81 3.20 1.13
N ALA A 559 30.96 4.19 0.90
CA ALA A 559 29.62 3.99 0.37
C ALA A 559 29.65 3.42 -1.05
N TRP A 560 30.50 3.94 -1.94
CA TRP A 560 30.69 3.40 -3.28
C TRP A 560 31.13 1.92 -3.27
N VAL A 561 32.05 1.54 -2.39
CA VAL A 561 32.47 0.14 -2.24
C VAL A 561 31.30 -0.75 -1.78
N ILE A 562 30.46 -0.26 -0.89
CA ILE A 562 29.26 -0.98 -0.45
C ILE A 562 28.28 -1.13 -1.61
N ASN A 563 27.96 -0.05 -2.31
CA ASN A 563 27.08 -0.05 -3.48
C ASN A 563 27.60 -0.99 -4.58
N TYR A 564 28.90 -0.97 -4.85
CA TYR A 564 29.54 -1.85 -5.83
C TYR A 564 29.44 -3.34 -5.45
N ASN A 565 29.60 -3.67 -4.17
CA ASN A 565 29.48 -5.06 -3.70
C ASN A 565 28.03 -5.56 -3.65
N ASN A 566 27.07 -4.66 -3.52
CA ASN A 566 25.65 -5.00 -3.58
C ASN A 566 25.17 -5.26 -5.02
N GLY A 567 25.93 -4.76 -6.01
CA GLY A 567 25.59 -4.90 -7.42
C GLY A 567 24.54 -3.89 -7.90
N CYS A 568 24.24 -3.95 -9.16
CA CYS A 568 23.16 -3.21 -9.79
C CYS A 568 21.98 -4.13 -10.02
#